data_a11931f161b9766cd543806362e80a72
#
_entry.id   a11931f161b9766cd543806362e80a72
#
_cell.length_a   1.000
_cell.length_b   1.000
_cell.length_c   1.000
_cell.angle_alpha   90.00
_cell.angle_beta   90.00
_cell.angle_gamma   90.00
#
_symmetry.space_group_name_H-M   'P 1'
#
loop_
_entity.id
_entity.type
_entity.pdbx_description
1 polymer ?
#
loop_
_entity_poly.entity_id
_entity_poly.type
_entity_poly.pdbx_seq_one_letter_code
_entity_poly.pdbx_strand_id
1 'polypeptide(L)'
;GDTALKLRELEALVRGSSAQVRILVIDSCRSGSITRVKGGKPAPPLALPSPGVDESPGEGLIVLTASTAGEDAQESDQLGGSFFTHYLLSGLRGAADDNSDQTVTVAEAFAYTRDQTVLASSRTLSGTQHPTFHYDLRGRADIVLASLGAKGRGTLTFPDNATWLVARGSDVVGEIGVGSKRRTLSLRPGRYFVRGRQRDALLEGNVSVTADRETRVETAGLERTEYARLVRKGHGEIL
;
A
#
# COMPACT_ATOMS: atom_id res chain seq x y z
N GLY A 1 27.00 15.48 11.84
CA GLY A 1 26.45 16.33 10.87
C GLY A 1 25.25 17.12 11.32
N ASP A 2 25.36 18.46 11.22
CA ASP A 2 24.34 19.41 11.66
C ASP A 2 23.16 19.59 10.68
N THR A 3 22.99 18.68 9.72
CA THR A 3 21.95 18.75 8.68
C THR A 3 20.81 17.74 8.87
N ALA A 4 20.87 16.90 9.90
CA ALA A 4 19.80 15.94 10.17
C ALA A 4 18.63 16.63 10.89
N LEU A 5 17.44 16.59 10.31
CA LEU A 5 16.22 17.04 10.95
C LEU A 5 15.93 16.13 12.15
N LYS A 6 15.85 16.73 13.35
CA LYS A 6 15.47 15.96 14.53
C LYS A 6 14.00 15.64 14.49
N LEU A 7 13.66 14.42 14.87
CA LEU A 7 12.28 13.96 14.89
C LEU A 7 11.32 14.87 15.67
N ARG A 8 11.76 15.39 16.81
CA ARG A 8 10.98 16.36 17.61
C ARG A 8 10.72 17.67 16.87
N GLU A 9 11.64 18.09 16.02
CA GLU A 9 11.47 19.29 15.18
C GLU A 9 10.43 19.03 14.09
N LEU A 10 10.45 17.83 13.48
CA LEU A 10 9.44 17.42 12.51
C LEU A 10 8.04 17.36 13.16
N GLU A 11 7.91 16.71 14.33
CA GLU A 11 6.64 16.70 15.06
C GLU A 11 6.15 18.11 15.43
N ALA A 12 7.05 19.00 15.87
CA ALA A 12 6.70 20.37 16.20
C ALA A 12 6.20 21.15 14.97
N LEU A 13 6.84 20.98 13.82
CA LEU A 13 6.42 21.57 12.55
C LEU A 13 5.03 21.08 12.13
N VAL A 14 4.80 19.75 12.20
CA VAL A 14 3.51 19.17 11.85
C VAL A 14 2.41 19.62 12.82
N ARG A 15 2.67 19.65 14.12
CA ARG A 15 1.71 20.13 15.13
C ARG A 15 1.44 21.63 15.01
N GLY A 16 2.42 22.42 14.56
CA GLY A 16 2.29 23.85 14.31
C GLY A 16 1.50 24.23 13.06
N SER A 17 1.15 23.24 12.20
CA SER A 17 0.33 23.47 11.02
C SER A 17 -1.09 23.87 11.42
N SER A 18 -1.71 24.79 10.66
CA SER A 18 -3.11 25.20 10.82
C SER A 18 -4.13 24.20 10.24
N ALA A 19 -3.66 23.10 9.64
CA ALA A 19 -4.54 22.05 9.12
C ALA A 19 -5.29 21.37 10.27
N GLN A 20 -6.57 21.09 10.07
CA GLN A 20 -7.39 20.35 11.05
C GLN A 20 -6.87 18.92 11.21
N VAL A 21 -6.63 18.22 10.09
CA VAL A 21 -6.06 16.89 10.07
C VAL A 21 -4.65 16.94 9.51
N ARG A 22 -3.73 16.34 10.23
CA ARG A 22 -2.32 16.25 9.86
C ARG A 22 -1.94 14.77 9.77
N ILE A 23 -1.28 14.40 8.70
CA ILE A 23 -0.86 13.01 8.48
C ILE A 23 0.63 12.99 8.27
N LEU A 24 1.33 12.24 9.10
CA LEU A 24 2.77 12.03 9.03
C LEU A 24 3.04 10.57 8.65
N VAL A 25 3.66 10.37 7.51
CA VAL A 25 4.07 9.05 7.02
C VAL A 25 5.59 8.98 7.07
N ILE A 26 6.13 7.99 7.79
CA ILE A 26 7.58 7.84 7.98
C ILE A 26 8.00 6.47 7.54
N ASP A 27 8.78 6.45 6.47
CA ASP A 27 9.37 5.25 5.92
C ASP A 27 10.89 5.28 6.16
N SER A 28 11.28 4.83 7.33
CA SER A 28 12.68 4.70 7.72
C SER A 28 12.86 3.59 8.75
N CYS A 29 14.08 3.04 8.83
CA CYS A 29 14.43 2.05 9.85
C CYS A 29 14.16 2.59 11.24
N ARG A 30 13.57 1.75 12.11
CA ARG A 30 13.24 2.07 13.50
C ARG A 30 12.29 3.26 13.69
N SER A 31 11.49 3.54 12.66
CA SER A 31 10.53 4.66 12.67
C SER A 31 9.48 4.57 13.78
N GLY A 32 9.16 3.38 14.26
CA GLY A 32 8.25 3.15 15.40
C GLY A 32 8.70 3.76 16.73
N SER A 33 9.96 4.26 16.84
CA SER A 33 10.38 5.02 18.01
C SER A 33 9.60 6.33 18.19
N ILE A 34 9.02 6.86 17.13
CA ILE A 34 8.19 8.06 17.11
C ILE A 34 6.85 7.84 17.83
N THR A 35 6.29 6.65 17.69
CA THR A 35 5.01 6.30 18.31
C THR A 35 5.12 6.01 19.82
N ARG A 36 6.33 5.95 20.37
CA ARG A 36 6.59 5.86 21.81
C ARG A 36 6.51 7.21 22.51
N VAL A 37 5.47 7.98 22.24
CA VAL A 37 5.18 9.19 23.04
C VAL A 37 4.78 8.75 24.45
N LYS A 38 5.43 9.31 25.46
CA LYS A 38 5.17 9.03 26.87
C LYS A 38 3.68 9.30 27.17
N GLY A 39 2.90 8.25 27.36
CA GLY A 39 1.44 8.32 27.55
C GLY A 39 0.59 7.89 26.34
N GLY A 40 1.20 7.63 25.18
CA GLY A 40 0.50 7.04 24.04
C GLY A 40 0.20 5.56 24.29
N LYS A 41 -1.06 5.18 24.23
CA LYS A 41 -1.45 3.76 24.21
C LYS A 41 -1.23 3.24 22.79
N PRO A 42 -0.73 2.00 22.62
CA PRO A 42 -0.83 1.34 21.32
C PRO A 42 -2.31 1.40 20.91
N ALA A 43 -2.58 1.81 19.66
CA ALA A 43 -3.95 1.81 19.17
C ALA A 43 -4.49 0.37 19.30
N PRO A 44 -5.67 0.16 19.90
CA PRO A 44 -6.32 -1.15 19.83
C PRO A 44 -6.54 -1.50 18.35
N PRO A 45 -6.74 -2.80 18.03
CA PRO A 45 -7.17 -3.18 16.70
C PRO A 45 -8.31 -2.27 16.28
N LEU A 46 -8.20 -1.67 15.10
CA LEU A 46 -9.11 -0.65 14.62
C LEU A 46 -10.55 -1.18 14.72
N ALA A 47 -11.28 -0.79 15.76
CA ALA A 47 -12.71 -0.97 15.79
C ALA A 47 -13.29 0.08 14.87
N LEU A 48 -13.82 -0.34 13.72
CA LEU A 48 -14.56 0.53 12.82
C LEU A 48 -15.65 1.24 13.64
N PRO A 49 -15.79 2.55 13.56
CA PRO A 49 -16.88 3.24 14.22
C PRO A 49 -18.20 2.70 13.65
N SER A 50 -19.11 2.33 14.55
CA SER A 50 -20.46 1.96 14.14
C SER A 50 -21.12 3.16 13.45
N PRO A 51 -21.85 2.95 12.33
CA PRO A 51 -22.55 4.01 11.65
C PRO A 51 -23.57 4.68 12.58
N GLY A 52 -23.46 5.97 12.74
CA GLY A 52 -24.41 6.81 13.44
C GLY A 52 -23.93 7.28 14.80
N VAL A 53 -23.52 8.50 14.82
CA VAL A 53 -23.53 9.55 15.84
C VAL A 53 -22.24 10.38 15.74
N ASP A 54 -22.41 11.65 15.40
CA ASP A 54 -21.44 12.74 15.40
C ASP A 54 -20.51 12.83 14.18
N GLU A 55 -21.00 13.55 13.15
CA GLU A 55 -20.25 13.90 11.93
C GLU A 55 -19.28 15.08 12.13
N SER A 56 -18.81 15.30 13.35
CA SER A 56 -17.82 16.37 13.59
C SER A 56 -16.56 16.04 12.76
N PRO A 57 -16.04 16.98 11.96
CA PRO A 57 -14.80 16.78 11.22
C PRO A 57 -13.68 16.43 12.20
N GLY A 58 -12.92 15.37 11.90
CA GLY A 58 -11.78 14.97 12.71
C GLY A 58 -10.73 16.07 12.80
N GLU A 59 -10.19 16.31 13.98
CA GLU A 59 -9.06 17.22 14.20
C GLU A 59 -7.95 16.49 14.93
N GLY A 60 -6.72 16.59 14.44
CA GLY A 60 -5.59 16.01 15.14
C GLY A 60 -4.45 15.52 14.24
N LEU A 61 -3.68 14.59 14.77
CA LEU A 61 -2.48 14.03 14.12
C LEU A 61 -2.59 12.51 13.96
N ILE A 62 -2.28 12.06 12.76
CA ILE A 62 -2.10 10.65 12.41
C ILE A 62 -0.64 10.42 12.08
N VAL A 63 -0.04 9.36 12.62
CA VAL A 63 1.33 8.97 12.30
C VAL A 63 1.33 7.51 11.83
N LEU A 64 1.81 7.30 10.62
CA LEU A 64 2.05 5.97 10.04
C LEU A 64 3.55 5.74 9.97
N THR A 65 4.03 4.60 10.45
CA THR A 65 5.45 4.26 10.38
C THR A 65 5.67 2.91 9.72
N ALA A 66 6.76 2.80 8.99
CA ALA A 66 7.08 1.59 8.23
C ALA A 66 7.39 0.37 9.11
N SER A 67 7.91 0.59 10.32
CA SER A 67 8.32 -0.49 11.22
C SER A 67 8.15 -0.12 12.69
N THR A 68 8.17 -1.10 13.58
CA THR A 68 8.28 -0.86 15.03
C THR A 68 9.65 -0.32 15.41
N ALA A 69 9.79 0.15 16.66
CA ALA A 69 11.02 0.79 17.15
C ALA A 69 12.27 -0.11 17.14
N GLY A 70 12.11 -1.42 17.06
CA GLY A 70 13.21 -2.40 17.07
C GLY A 70 13.44 -3.11 15.74
N GLU A 71 12.65 -2.76 14.71
CA GLU A 71 12.68 -3.41 13.41
C GLU A 71 13.22 -2.48 12.34
N ASP A 72 13.92 -3.05 11.37
CA ASP A 72 14.37 -2.32 10.19
C ASP A 72 13.27 -2.30 9.12
N ALA A 73 13.08 -1.16 8.46
CA ALA A 73 12.28 -1.09 7.26
C ALA A 73 13.03 -1.78 6.12
N GLN A 74 12.32 -2.57 5.32
CA GLN A 74 12.91 -3.37 4.26
C GLN A 74 12.56 -2.81 2.89
N GLU A 75 13.51 -2.92 1.98
CA GLU A 75 13.39 -2.51 0.58
C GLU A 75 13.47 -3.72 -0.34
N SER A 76 12.96 -3.58 -1.54
CA SER A 76 13.01 -4.60 -2.59
C SER A 76 13.46 -3.99 -3.91
N ASP A 77 14.55 -4.52 -4.48
CA ASP A 77 15.01 -4.12 -5.81
C ASP A 77 13.96 -4.39 -6.88
N GLN A 78 13.13 -5.42 -6.70
CA GLN A 78 12.05 -5.76 -7.63
C GLN A 78 10.91 -4.72 -7.61
N LEU A 79 10.67 -4.09 -6.46
CA LEU A 79 9.66 -3.05 -6.27
C LEU A 79 10.23 -1.66 -6.50
N GLY A 80 11.56 -1.51 -6.49
CA GLY A 80 12.25 -0.23 -6.61
C GLY A 80 12.06 0.68 -5.40
N GLY A 81 11.82 0.11 -4.20
CA GLY A 81 11.57 0.86 -2.98
C GLY A 81 11.17 -0.01 -1.80
N SER A 82 10.70 0.62 -0.73
CA SER A 82 10.29 -0.09 0.47
C SER A 82 8.98 -0.84 0.30
N PHE A 83 8.81 -1.95 1.00
CA PHE A 83 7.54 -2.69 1.06
C PHE A 83 6.42 -1.79 1.58
N PHE A 84 6.67 -1.03 2.64
CA PHE A 84 5.66 -0.18 3.26
C PHE A 84 5.11 0.88 2.29
N THR A 85 5.98 1.68 1.69
CA THR A 85 5.54 2.72 0.73
C THR A 85 4.89 2.11 -0.51
N HIS A 86 5.41 0.98 -1.02
CA HIS A 86 4.82 0.28 -2.16
C HIS A 86 3.37 -0.13 -1.87
N TYR A 87 3.10 -0.78 -0.73
CA TYR A 87 1.75 -1.22 -0.39
C TYR A 87 0.83 -0.08 0.01
N LEU A 88 1.34 0.98 0.65
CA LEU A 88 0.56 2.18 0.91
C LEU A 88 0.06 2.82 -0.40
N LEU A 89 0.94 2.97 -1.38
CA LEU A 89 0.57 3.52 -2.68
C LEU A 89 -0.38 2.60 -3.46
N SER A 90 -0.20 1.29 -3.39
CA SER A 90 -1.12 0.32 -3.99
C SER A 90 -2.50 0.41 -3.36
N GLY A 91 -2.56 0.50 -2.03
CA GLY A 91 -3.80 0.70 -1.27
C GLY A 91 -4.53 1.97 -1.69
N LEU A 92 -3.83 3.12 -1.71
CA LEU A 92 -4.39 4.41 -2.13
C LEU A 92 -4.86 4.44 -3.59
N ARG A 93 -4.39 3.53 -4.42
CA ARG A 93 -4.85 3.35 -5.81
C ARG A 93 -6.07 2.46 -5.93
N GLY A 94 -6.57 1.95 -4.82
CA GLY A 94 -7.83 1.22 -4.75
C GLY A 94 -7.73 -0.21 -4.21
N ALA A 95 -6.52 -0.76 -4.04
CA ALA A 95 -6.37 -2.10 -3.49
C ALA A 95 -6.85 -2.21 -2.03
N ALA A 96 -6.91 -1.10 -1.31
CA ALA A 96 -7.36 -1.02 0.08
C ALA A 96 -8.86 -0.73 0.25
N ASP A 97 -9.60 -0.40 -0.80
CA ASP A 97 -11.04 -0.12 -0.72
C ASP A 97 -11.80 -1.42 -0.41
N ASP A 98 -11.94 -1.72 0.88
CA ASP A 98 -12.47 -3.00 1.38
C ASP A 98 -14.00 -3.08 1.27
N ASN A 99 -14.69 -1.95 1.44
CA ASN A 99 -16.15 -1.84 1.42
C ASN A 99 -16.74 -1.53 0.02
N SER A 100 -15.88 -1.26 -0.97
CA SER A 100 -16.25 -0.94 -2.35
C SER A 100 -17.06 0.36 -2.52
N ASP A 101 -16.85 1.34 -1.63
CA ASP A 101 -17.51 2.65 -1.70
C ASP A 101 -16.80 3.67 -2.60
N GLN A 102 -15.71 3.23 -3.27
CA GLN A 102 -14.84 4.03 -4.14
C GLN A 102 -14.05 5.12 -3.40
N THR A 103 -13.88 4.97 -2.11
CA THR A 103 -12.96 5.78 -1.32
C THR A 103 -11.94 4.88 -0.62
N VAL A 104 -10.84 5.44 -0.19
CA VAL A 104 -9.86 4.76 0.66
C VAL A 104 -9.65 5.64 1.89
N THR A 105 -10.06 5.14 3.02
CA THR A 105 -9.87 5.80 4.31
C THR A 105 -8.49 5.53 4.87
N VAL A 106 -8.09 6.28 5.91
CA VAL A 106 -6.83 6.01 6.64
C VAL A 106 -6.82 4.60 7.21
N ALA A 107 -7.96 4.16 7.75
CA ALA A 107 -8.11 2.84 8.33
C ALA A 107 -7.87 1.72 7.33
N GLU A 108 -8.53 1.79 6.18
CA GLU A 108 -8.39 0.83 5.09
C GLU A 108 -6.97 0.84 4.51
N ALA A 109 -6.42 2.04 4.24
CA ALA A 109 -5.06 2.18 3.74
C ALA A 109 -4.03 1.54 4.67
N PHE A 110 -4.16 1.79 5.99
CA PHE A 110 -3.23 1.23 6.96
C PHE A 110 -3.40 -0.29 7.11
N ALA A 111 -4.64 -0.79 7.23
CA ALA A 111 -4.91 -2.22 7.36
C ALA A 111 -4.31 -3.01 6.18
N TYR A 112 -4.59 -2.57 4.96
CA TYR A 112 -4.03 -3.16 3.75
C TYR A 112 -2.49 -3.10 3.74
N THR A 113 -1.92 -1.92 4.00
CA THR A 113 -0.46 -1.71 3.99
C THR A 113 0.23 -2.60 5.00
N ARG A 114 -0.28 -2.66 6.24
CA ARG A 114 0.25 -3.52 7.29
C ARG A 114 0.25 -4.99 6.88
N ASP A 115 -0.90 -5.50 6.44
CA ASP A 115 -1.06 -6.92 6.15
C ASP A 115 -0.17 -7.36 4.98
N GLN A 116 -0.08 -6.54 3.93
CA GLN A 116 0.78 -6.82 2.79
C GLN A 116 2.28 -6.67 3.14
N THR A 117 2.66 -5.67 3.94
CA THR A 117 4.06 -5.50 4.38
C THR A 117 4.51 -6.67 5.25
N VAL A 118 3.69 -7.09 6.21
CA VAL A 118 3.96 -8.27 7.06
C VAL A 118 4.12 -9.52 6.18
N LEU A 119 3.19 -9.75 5.26
CA LEU A 119 3.22 -10.91 4.36
C LEU A 119 4.46 -10.92 3.47
N ALA A 120 4.84 -9.79 2.89
CA ALA A 120 6.00 -9.70 2.01
C ALA A 120 7.31 -9.87 2.79
N SER A 121 7.47 -9.15 3.90
CA SER A 121 8.68 -9.19 4.71
C SER A 121 8.89 -10.51 5.44
N SER A 122 7.83 -11.24 5.81
CA SER A 122 7.94 -12.58 6.42
C SER A 122 8.65 -13.61 5.53
N ARG A 123 8.79 -13.33 4.24
CA ARG A 123 9.48 -14.18 3.26
C ARG A 123 10.93 -13.80 3.02
N THR A 124 11.41 -12.76 3.69
CA THR A 124 12.81 -12.30 3.60
C THR A 124 13.65 -12.87 4.75
N LEU A 125 14.97 -12.81 4.58
CA LEU A 125 15.92 -13.22 5.62
C LEU A 125 16.07 -12.17 6.75
N SER A 126 15.60 -10.95 6.53
CA SER A 126 15.71 -9.84 7.49
C SER A 126 14.63 -9.87 8.58
N GLY A 127 13.72 -10.84 8.53
CA GLY A 127 12.62 -10.98 9.49
C GLY A 127 11.38 -10.19 9.08
N THR A 128 10.34 -10.28 9.90
CA THR A 128 9.04 -9.66 9.60
C THR A 128 9.04 -8.20 10.02
N GLN A 129 8.57 -7.33 9.15
CA GLN A 129 8.42 -5.90 9.36
C GLN A 129 6.97 -5.60 9.74
N HIS A 130 6.76 -4.87 10.86
CA HIS A 130 5.43 -4.53 11.35
C HIS A 130 5.22 -3.01 11.31
N PRO A 131 4.50 -2.49 10.31
CA PRO A 131 4.06 -1.10 10.28
C PRO A 131 3.25 -0.73 11.52
N THR A 132 3.39 0.50 11.99
CA THR A 132 2.64 0.98 13.13
C THR A 132 1.77 2.18 12.78
N PHE A 133 0.71 2.35 13.55
CA PHE A 133 -0.28 3.39 13.41
C PHE A 133 -0.53 4.04 14.76
N HIS A 134 -0.45 5.35 14.79
CA HIS A 134 -0.82 6.13 15.95
C HIS A 134 -1.74 7.25 15.51
N TYR A 135 -2.83 7.43 16.20
CA TYR A 135 -3.73 8.56 15.95
C TYR A 135 -4.08 9.28 17.24
N ASP A 136 -4.09 10.59 17.17
CA ASP A 136 -4.55 11.51 18.20
C ASP A 136 -5.57 12.44 17.52
N LEU A 137 -6.78 11.90 17.31
CA LEU A 137 -7.86 12.61 16.65
C LEU A 137 -9.00 12.87 17.64
N ARG A 138 -9.56 14.06 17.55
CA ARG A 138 -10.85 14.41 18.12
C ARG A 138 -11.90 14.31 17.01
N GLY A 139 -13.08 13.79 17.32
CA GLY A 139 -14.12 13.49 16.34
C GLY A 139 -14.12 12.02 15.89
N ARG A 140 -15.16 11.61 15.21
CA ARG A 140 -15.41 10.22 14.80
C ARG A 140 -15.44 10.01 13.30
N ALA A 141 -15.25 11.07 12.49
CA ALA A 141 -15.26 10.92 11.05
C ALA A 141 -14.03 10.13 10.58
N ASP A 142 -14.26 9.14 9.75
CA ASP A 142 -13.17 8.45 9.08
C ASP A 142 -12.52 9.38 8.05
N ILE A 143 -11.20 9.39 7.99
CA ILE A 143 -10.46 10.32 7.14
C ILE A 143 -10.24 9.68 5.78
N VAL A 144 -10.87 10.23 4.75
CA VAL A 144 -10.69 9.79 3.36
C VAL A 144 -9.35 10.30 2.83
N LEU A 145 -8.49 9.37 2.41
CA LEU A 145 -7.19 9.66 1.79
C LEU A 145 -7.26 9.72 0.26
N ALA A 146 -8.11 8.90 -0.34
CA ALA A 146 -8.23 8.84 -1.78
C ALA A 146 -9.68 8.60 -2.22
N SER A 147 -10.10 9.29 -3.29
CA SER A 147 -11.34 9.04 -4.01
C SER A 147 -11.00 8.39 -5.35
N LEU A 148 -11.53 7.19 -5.60
CA LEU A 148 -11.19 6.37 -6.75
C LEU A 148 -12.00 6.72 -7.99
N GLY A 149 -13.19 7.30 -7.81
CA GLY A 149 -14.08 7.76 -8.87
C GLY A 149 -13.72 9.11 -9.51
N ALA A 150 -12.49 9.60 -9.31
CA ALA A 150 -12.07 10.87 -9.90
C ALA A 150 -12.11 10.83 -11.44
N LYS A 151 -12.74 11.85 -12.05
CA LYS A 151 -12.81 12.00 -13.51
C LYS A 151 -11.41 11.96 -14.15
N GLY A 152 -11.33 11.34 -15.33
CA GLY A 152 -10.09 11.22 -16.09
C GLY A 152 -9.18 10.06 -15.64
N ARG A 153 -9.61 9.24 -14.70
CA ARG A 153 -8.93 7.96 -14.36
C ARG A 153 -9.71 6.79 -14.94
N GLY A 154 -9.04 5.67 -15.16
CA GLY A 154 -9.69 4.42 -15.52
C GLY A 154 -9.48 3.37 -14.43
N THR A 155 -10.36 2.39 -14.37
CA THR A 155 -10.28 1.27 -13.44
C THR A 155 -9.73 0.05 -14.13
N LEU A 156 -8.68 -0.56 -13.57
CA LEU A 156 -8.15 -1.85 -13.99
C LEU A 156 -8.59 -2.92 -13.00
N THR A 157 -9.30 -3.93 -13.47
CA THR A 157 -9.87 -5.01 -12.65
C THR A 157 -9.16 -6.33 -12.94
N PHE A 158 -8.83 -7.06 -11.90
CA PHE A 158 -8.03 -8.29 -11.97
C PHE A 158 -8.83 -9.51 -11.53
N PRO A 159 -8.61 -10.68 -12.16
CA PRO A 159 -9.15 -11.95 -11.67
C PRO A 159 -8.45 -12.37 -10.37
N ASP A 160 -9.10 -13.24 -9.58
CA ASP A 160 -8.65 -13.67 -8.25
C ASP A 160 -7.66 -14.85 -8.24
N ASN A 161 -7.20 -15.26 -9.42
CA ASN A 161 -6.38 -16.43 -9.65
C ASN A 161 -4.86 -16.22 -9.51
N ALA A 162 -4.43 -15.01 -9.19
CA ALA A 162 -3.01 -14.63 -9.10
C ALA A 162 -2.78 -13.41 -8.20
N THR A 163 -1.54 -13.25 -7.73
CA THR A 163 -1.03 -11.95 -7.28
C THR A 163 -0.63 -11.14 -8.51
N TRP A 164 -1.18 -9.94 -8.65
CA TRP A 164 -0.97 -9.09 -9.82
C TRP A 164 -0.10 -7.89 -9.49
N LEU A 165 0.99 -7.76 -10.22
CA LEU A 165 1.86 -6.58 -10.22
C LEU A 165 1.57 -5.77 -11.49
N VAL A 166 1.51 -4.45 -11.35
CA VAL A 166 1.28 -3.50 -12.43
C VAL A 166 2.44 -2.54 -12.52
N ALA A 167 2.98 -2.36 -13.73
CA ALA A 167 4.09 -1.44 -13.97
C ALA A 167 3.79 -0.51 -15.16
N ARG A 168 4.42 0.68 -15.13
CA ARG A 168 4.44 1.63 -16.23
C ARG A 168 5.87 2.01 -16.54
N GLY A 169 6.38 1.54 -17.68
CA GLY A 169 7.82 1.59 -17.93
C GLY A 169 8.58 0.75 -16.89
N SER A 170 9.57 1.33 -16.23
CA SER A 170 10.32 0.72 -15.14
C SER A 170 9.62 0.79 -13.77
N ASP A 171 8.59 1.62 -13.64
CA ASP A 171 8.01 1.93 -12.34
C ASP A 171 6.88 0.96 -12.00
N VAL A 172 7.00 0.29 -10.86
CA VAL A 172 5.90 -0.48 -10.29
C VAL A 172 4.86 0.48 -9.70
N VAL A 173 3.64 0.43 -10.23
CA VAL A 173 2.58 1.37 -9.84
C VAL A 173 1.57 0.76 -8.87
N GLY A 174 1.56 -0.54 -8.69
CA GLY A 174 0.70 -1.17 -7.70
C GLY A 174 0.75 -2.69 -7.75
N GLU A 175 0.27 -3.30 -6.68
CA GLU A 175 0.14 -4.74 -6.54
C GLU A 175 -1.21 -5.09 -5.93
N ILE A 176 -1.85 -6.15 -6.42
CA ILE A 176 -3.05 -6.76 -5.86
C ILE A 176 -2.68 -8.14 -5.35
N GLY A 177 -2.64 -8.30 -4.04
CA GLY A 177 -2.31 -9.57 -3.40
C GLY A 177 -3.41 -10.63 -3.53
N VAL A 178 -3.03 -11.89 -3.34
CA VAL A 178 -4.00 -12.97 -3.15
C VAL A 178 -4.78 -12.69 -1.86
N GLY A 179 -6.11 -12.84 -1.92
CA GLY A 179 -6.98 -12.58 -0.77
C GLY A 179 -7.39 -11.11 -0.59
N SER A 180 -6.90 -10.20 -1.44
CA SER A 180 -7.46 -8.84 -1.49
C SER A 180 -8.94 -8.91 -1.86
N LYS A 181 -9.81 -8.35 -1.02
CA LYS A 181 -11.26 -8.33 -1.27
C LYS A 181 -11.57 -7.54 -2.53
N ARG A 182 -10.95 -6.37 -2.66
CA ARG A 182 -11.04 -5.58 -3.87
C ARG A 182 -9.87 -5.86 -4.81
N ARG A 183 -10.20 -6.11 -6.06
CA ARG A 183 -9.23 -6.47 -7.09
C ARG A 183 -9.18 -5.43 -8.21
N THR A 184 -9.16 -4.15 -7.81
CA THR A 184 -9.17 -3.03 -8.76
C THR A 184 -8.11 -2.00 -8.40
N LEU A 185 -7.56 -1.35 -9.44
CA LEU A 185 -6.70 -0.17 -9.31
C LEU A 185 -7.26 0.97 -10.15
N SER A 186 -7.36 2.16 -9.56
CA SER A 186 -7.68 3.40 -10.25
C SER A 186 -6.39 4.03 -10.79
N LEU A 187 -6.24 4.08 -12.10
CA LEU A 187 -4.99 4.45 -12.77
C LEU A 187 -5.21 5.61 -13.76
N ARG A 188 -4.16 6.35 -14.08
CA ARG A 188 -4.18 7.30 -15.19
C ARG A 188 -4.32 6.55 -16.51
N PRO A 189 -4.96 7.13 -17.54
CA PRO A 189 -5.00 6.51 -18.87
C PRO A 189 -3.59 6.23 -19.41
N GLY A 190 -3.44 5.11 -20.08
CA GLY A 190 -2.14 4.71 -20.63
C GLY A 190 -1.97 3.20 -20.75
N ARG A 191 -0.81 2.80 -21.21
CA ARG A 191 -0.42 1.39 -21.36
C ARG A 191 0.35 0.94 -20.13
N TYR A 192 -0.02 -0.22 -19.60
CA TYR A 192 0.58 -0.83 -18.42
C TYR A 192 0.99 -2.25 -18.72
N PHE A 193 2.13 -2.65 -18.17
CA PHE A 193 2.53 -4.04 -18.08
C PHE A 193 1.88 -4.66 -16.85
N VAL A 194 1.31 -5.85 -17.01
CA VAL A 194 0.75 -6.64 -15.91
C VAL A 194 1.44 -7.98 -15.82
N ARG A 195 1.74 -8.38 -14.58
CA ARG A 195 2.33 -9.69 -14.27
C ARG A 195 1.49 -10.37 -13.20
N GLY A 196 0.86 -11.47 -13.55
CA GLY A 196 0.11 -12.33 -12.66
C GLY A 196 0.94 -13.52 -12.19
N ARG A 197 1.22 -13.62 -10.90
CA ARG A 197 1.92 -14.78 -10.32
C ARG A 197 0.88 -15.78 -9.81
N GLN A 198 0.74 -16.87 -10.52
CA GLN A 198 -0.04 -18.03 -10.11
C GLN A 198 0.83 -19.03 -9.34
N ARG A 199 0.23 -20.10 -8.85
CA ARG A 199 0.96 -21.16 -8.12
C ARG A 199 2.01 -21.87 -9.00
N ASP A 200 1.72 -22.07 -10.28
CA ASP A 200 2.46 -22.90 -11.23
C ASP A 200 3.02 -22.11 -12.43
N ALA A 201 2.60 -20.86 -12.64
CA ALA A 201 2.98 -20.09 -13.81
C ALA A 201 2.98 -18.57 -13.56
N LEU A 202 3.65 -17.86 -14.46
CA LEU A 202 3.52 -16.42 -14.66
C LEU A 202 2.59 -16.15 -15.84
N LEU A 203 1.78 -15.11 -15.70
CA LEU A 203 0.97 -14.52 -16.76
C LEU A 203 1.49 -13.11 -17.01
N GLU A 204 1.88 -12.77 -18.22
CA GLU A 204 2.47 -11.46 -18.52
C GLU A 204 1.89 -10.85 -19.78
N GLY A 205 1.72 -9.54 -19.77
CA GLY A 205 1.27 -8.82 -20.95
C GLY A 205 1.04 -7.34 -20.72
N ASN A 206 0.51 -6.70 -21.77
CA ASN A 206 0.20 -5.28 -21.70
C ASN A 206 -1.29 -5.06 -21.79
N VAL A 207 -1.78 -4.13 -20.96
CA VAL A 207 -3.18 -3.68 -20.96
C VAL A 207 -3.25 -2.18 -21.12
N SER A 208 -4.30 -1.69 -21.75
CA SER A 208 -4.54 -0.26 -21.94
C SER A 208 -5.67 0.19 -21.03
N VAL A 209 -5.40 1.20 -20.21
CA VAL A 209 -6.39 1.85 -19.35
C VAL A 209 -6.91 3.10 -20.06
N THR A 210 -8.24 3.21 -20.17
CA THR A 210 -8.92 4.36 -20.78
C THR A 210 -9.60 5.19 -19.68
N ALA A 211 -9.59 6.52 -19.83
CA ALA A 211 -10.27 7.42 -18.89
C ALA A 211 -11.76 7.06 -18.74
N ASP A 212 -12.23 7.13 -17.50
CA ASP A 212 -13.65 6.95 -17.13
C ASP A 212 -14.24 5.59 -17.56
N ARG A 213 -13.37 4.58 -17.77
CA ARG A 213 -13.78 3.22 -18.15
C ARG A 213 -13.13 2.16 -17.27
N GLU A 214 -13.85 1.05 -17.10
CA GLU A 214 -13.31 -0.18 -16.55
C GLU A 214 -12.63 -0.99 -17.66
N THR A 215 -11.41 -1.48 -17.39
CA THR A 215 -10.69 -2.47 -18.20
C THR A 215 -10.47 -3.71 -17.35
N ARG A 216 -10.88 -4.87 -17.82
CA ARG A 216 -10.64 -6.16 -17.16
C ARG A 216 -9.42 -6.83 -17.75
N VAL A 217 -8.59 -7.38 -16.88
CA VAL A 217 -7.44 -8.19 -17.30
C VAL A 217 -7.93 -9.58 -17.71
N GLU A 218 -7.90 -9.82 -19.04
CA GLU A 218 -8.27 -11.11 -19.62
C GLU A 218 -7.03 -12.01 -19.68
N THR A 219 -7.01 -13.08 -18.88
CA THR A 219 -5.86 -13.99 -18.79
C THR A 219 -5.57 -14.74 -20.10
N ALA A 220 -6.58 -14.96 -20.93
CA ALA A 220 -6.41 -15.60 -22.24
C ALA A 220 -5.55 -14.79 -23.23
N GLY A 221 -5.46 -13.47 -23.02
CA GLY A 221 -4.63 -12.59 -23.86
C GLY A 221 -3.20 -12.40 -23.35
N LEU A 222 -2.83 -13.05 -22.22
CA LEU A 222 -1.51 -12.92 -21.60
C LEU A 222 -0.60 -14.12 -21.98
N GLU A 223 0.68 -13.83 -22.07
CA GLU A 223 1.70 -14.89 -22.22
C GLU A 223 1.78 -15.68 -20.92
N ARG A 224 1.64 -17.02 -21.00
CA ARG A 224 1.75 -17.92 -19.87
C ARG A 224 3.12 -18.64 -19.91
N THR A 225 3.90 -18.48 -18.84
CA THR A 225 5.19 -19.17 -18.67
C THR A 225 5.16 -20.04 -17.42
N GLU A 226 5.29 -21.36 -17.57
CA GLU A 226 5.33 -22.30 -16.46
C GLU A 226 6.66 -22.23 -15.70
N TYR A 227 6.64 -22.28 -14.37
CA TYR A 227 7.85 -22.23 -13.54
C TYR A 227 8.86 -23.34 -13.84
N ALA A 228 8.40 -24.53 -14.20
CA ALA A 228 9.28 -25.64 -14.59
C ALA A 228 10.17 -25.30 -15.80
N ARG A 229 9.68 -24.45 -16.72
CA ARG A 229 10.47 -23.91 -17.85
C ARG A 229 11.49 -22.87 -17.41
N LEU A 230 11.13 -22.01 -16.47
CA LEU A 230 12.04 -20.98 -15.94
C LEU A 230 13.23 -21.61 -15.21
N VAL A 231 13.01 -22.65 -14.39
CA VAL A 231 14.06 -23.39 -13.69
C VAL A 231 15.02 -24.08 -14.67
N ARG A 232 14.52 -24.71 -15.73
CA ARG A 232 15.36 -25.39 -16.73
C ARG A 232 16.22 -24.43 -17.55
N LYS A 233 15.77 -23.21 -17.83
CA LYS A 233 16.56 -22.18 -18.53
C LYS A 233 17.69 -21.63 -17.66
N GLY A 234 17.49 -21.49 -16.35
CA GLY A 234 18.52 -21.01 -15.42
C GLY A 234 19.61 -22.01 -15.09
N HIS A 235 19.41 -23.32 -15.31
CA HIS A 235 20.43 -24.36 -15.09
C HIS A 235 21.32 -24.63 -16.31
N GLY A 236 21.07 -24.00 -17.44
CA GLY A 236 21.84 -24.15 -18.68
C GLY A 236 23.02 -23.21 -18.84
N GLU A 237 23.24 -22.27 -17.93
CA GLU A 237 24.31 -21.26 -18.01
C GLU A 237 25.39 -21.39 -16.92
N ILE A 238 25.51 -22.55 -16.26
CA ILE A 238 26.66 -22.86 -15.41
C ILE A 238 27.40 -24.06 -16.02
N LEU A 239 28.09 -23.82 -17.10
CA LEU A 239 29.27 -24.56 -17.59
C LEU A 239 30.29 -23.55 -18.10
#